data_9a82dd50f982cf8bf4e798bfbce73097
#
_entry.id   9a82dd50f982cf8bf4e798bfbce73097
#
_cell.length_a   1.000
_cell.length_b   1.000
_cell.length_c   1.000
_cell.angle_alpha   90.00
_cell.angle_beta   90.00
_cell.angle_gamma   90.00
#
_symmetry.space_group_name_H-M   'P 1'
#
loop_
_entity.id
_entity.type
_entity.pdbx_description
1 polymer ?
#
loop_
_entity_poly.entity_id
_entity_poly.type
_entity_poly.pdbx_seq_one_letter_code
_entity_poly.pdbx_strand_id
1 'polypeptide(L)'
;MTHRLCLLFLPLCTVCLAAPSNDAADERRRLLDESSRQTQQYRESDWLDTEQARGEAEENDGYIMIDGTVYQVGNTAEELESAIYHALNARQWHKVRQFAARYAKLPQHKPALIHLADALQKRDEGDSRAAENSFQTALEAEPDNPRLLLEAGRFYAEDNQNKESAAAFEKVLKTDIPAETRPIVENYLSELGKRRRWHGQISLGYGYNNNVNQGNGINQCVWEIAGMCLMERTLPAPTDSTFLSYSATAEKTVPLKGHHGVQVRGVLYGNRYTEKDKDSEAMPDYGYHNGSLYAGYAYADTRSSFSLLPYFEYDFRNRHTHYRVWGADADWSHTLSPRWRINSHAGAKKTGYSGQNKDYFADYKQYELGVGAEFSLTPKSGLFANFDATRKVYPEKSSSSKEYTTRLGAYSFFSSGTYLNTILLHRRSLYDAASFVSDNRRRRDNQYIMIVAVGFPQWNVKGVYPEFRF
;
A
#
# COMPACT_ATOMS: atom_id res chain seq x y z
N MET A 1 -45.33 0.71 -32.38
CA MET A 1 -44.71 2.03 -32.06
C MET A 1 -43.44 1.76 -31.32
N THR A 2 -42.33 1.74 -32.02
CA THR A 2 -41.00 1.37 -31.52
C THR A 2 -40.20 2.66 -31.34
N HIS A 3 -39.96 3.07 -30.11
CA HIS A 3 -39.04 4.16 -29.80
C HIS A 3 -37.60 3.64 -29.81
N ARG A 4 -36.86 4.00 -30.85
CA ARG A 4 -35.41 3.87 -30.91
C ARG A 4 -34.79 4.98 -30.04
N LEU A 5 -34.12 4.58 -28.97
CA LEU A 5 -33.24 5.44 -28.18
C LEU A 5 -31.91 5.59 -28.94
N CYS A 6 -31.71 6.73 -29.59
CA CYS A 6 -30.41 7.13 -30.15
C CYS A 6 -29.51 7.54 -28.95
N LEU A 7 -28.56 6.69 -28.56
CA LEU A 7 -27.43 7.05 -27.73
C LEU A 7 -26.48 7.89 -28.57
N LEU A 8 -26.49 9.20 -28.34
CA LEU A 8 -25.47 10.14 -28.82
C LEU A 8 -24.16 9.83 -28.10
N PHE A 9 -23.26 9.10 -28.76
CA PHE A 9 -21.86 9.09 -28.43
C PHE A 9 -21.29 10.47 -28.80
N LEU A 10 -21.18 11.38 -27.83
CA LEU A 10 -20.30 12.54 -27.93
C LEU A 10 -18.86 11.99 -27.90
N PRO A 11 -18.01 12.27 -28.89
CA PRO A 11 -16.58 12.06 -28.73
C PRO A 11 -16.11 13.10 -27.74
N LEU A 12 -15.90 12.67 -26.48
CA LEU A 12 -15.07 13.40 -25.55
C LEU A 12 -13.67 13.45 -26.16
N CYS A 13 -13.37 14.58 -26.79
CA CYS A 13 -12.02 14.95 -27.17
C CYS A 13 -11.23 15.09 -25.87
N THR A 14 -10.65 14.00 -25.40
CA THR A 14 -9.70 14.00 -24.29
C THR A 14 -8.44 14.69 -24.78
N VAL A 15 -8.31 15.97 -24.46
CA VAL A 15 -7.01 16.63 -24.44
C VAL A 15 -6.22 15.91 -23.35
N CYS A 16 -5.55 14.84 -23.70
CA CYS A 16 -4.50 14.25 -22.88
C CYS A 16 -3.37 15.27 -22.83
N LEU A 17 -3.42 16.19 -21.86
CA LEU A 17 -2.25 16.95 -21.46
C LEU A 17 -1.27 15.91 -20.91
N ALA A 18 -0.34 15.47 -21.73
CA ALA A 18 0.78 14.68 -21.31
C ALA A 18 1.49 15.46 -20.18
N ALA A 19 1.46 14.92 -18.99
CA ALA A 19 2.14 15.53 -17.86
C ALA A 19 3.64 15.66 -18.20
N PRO A 20 4.26 16.82 -17.94
CA PRO A 20 5.67 17.00 -18.21
C PRO A 20 6.50 15.96 -17.45
N SER A 21 7.62 15.58 -18.06
CA SER A 21 8.53 14.52 -17.61
C SER A 21 9.16 14.71 -16.20
N ASN A 22 8.71 15.69 -15.41
CA ASN A 22 9.04 15.82 -14.00
C ASN A 22 8.37 14.77 -13.10
N ASP A 23 7.55 13.88 -13.66
CA ASP A 23 6.65 13.00 -12.94
C ASP A 23 7.13 11.56 -12.78
N ALA A 24 8.39 11.26 -13.05
CA ALA A 24 8.96 9.97 -12.68
C ALA A 24 8.74 9.66 -11.17
N ALA A 25 8.82 10.69 -10.32
CA ALA A 25 8.54 10.55 -8.89
C ALA A 25 7.04 10.28 -8.62
N ASP A 26 6.15 10.92 -9.36
CA ASP A 26 4.69 10.73 -9.20
C ASP A 26 4.26 9.37 -9.74
N GLU A 27 4.77 8.94 -10.91
CA GLU A 27 4.49 7.62 -11.45
C GLU A 27 5.02 6.53 -10.52
N ARG A 28 6.25 6.68 -10.02
CA ARG A 28 6.83 5.79 -9.02
C ARG A 28 5.94 5.71 -7.77
N ARG A 29 5.54 6.85 -7.22
CA ARG A 29 4.68 6.91 -6.03
C ARG A 29 3.32 6.28 -6.29
N ARG A 30 2.71 6.57 -7.42
CA ARG A 30 1.45 5.93 -7.83
C ARG A 30 1.57 4.41 -7.87
N LEU A 31 2.63 3.88 -8.48
CA LEU A 31 2.87 2.43 -8.55
C LEU A 31 3.09 1.83 -7.16
N LEU A 32 3.79 2.53 -6.26
CA LEU A 32 4.00 2.09 -4.88
C LEU A 32 2.69 2.09 -4.09
N ASP A 33 1.88 3.14 -4.20
CA ASP A 33 0.58 3.26 -3.55
C ASP A 33 -0.40 2.19 -4.06
N GLU A 34 -0.39 1.90 -5.37
CA GLU A 34 -1.22 0.87 -5.99
C GLU A 34 -0.80 -0.53 -5.54
N SER A 35 0.50 -0.83 -5.54
CA SER A 35 1.06 -2.09 -5.05
C SER A 35 0.75 -2.31 -3.56
N SER A 36 0.88 -1.28 -2.73
CA SER A 36 0.58 -1.36 -1.30
C SER A 36 -0.89 -1.68 -1.04
N ARG A 37 -1.81 -1.02 -1.76
CA ARG A 37 -3.27 -1.28 -1.63
C ARG A 37 -3.63 -2.69 -2.06
N GLN A 38 -3.10 -3.18 -3.17
CA GLN A 38 -3.36 -4.55 -3.61
C GLN A 38 -2.85 -5.58 -2.61
N THR A 39 -1.62 -5.41 -2.11
CA THR A 39 -1.04 -6.31 -1.10
C THR A 39 -1.89 -6.35 0.17
N GLN A 40 -2.45 -5.22 0.56
CA GLN A 40 -3.31 -5.11 1.72
C GLN A 40 -4.67 -5.77 1.53
N GLN A 41 -5.32 -5.61 0.37
CA GLN A 41 -6.59 -6.25 0.06
C GLN A 41 -6.48 -7.78 0.07
N TYR A 42 -5.36 -8.34 -0.42
CA TYR A 42 -5.10 -9.79 -0.30
C TYR A 42 -4.95 -10.26 1.15
N ARG A 43 -4.47 -9.39 2.05
CA ARG A 43 -4.35 -9.72 3.49
C ARG A 43 -5.68 -9.65 4.22
N GLU A 44 -6.56 -8.73 3.85
CA GLU A 44 -7.85 -8.50 4.53
C GLU A 44 -8.96 -9.46 4.06
N SER A 45 -8.99 -9.85 2.79
CA SER A 45 -10.06 -10.71 2.23
C SER A 45 -10.03 -12.13 2.76
N ASP A 46 -8.86 -12.67 3.09
CA ASP A 46 -8.73 -14.08 3.51
C ASP A 46 -9.09 -14.34 4.98
N TRP A 47 -9.19 -13.29 5.81
CA TRP A 47 -9.37 -13.45 7.26
C TRP A 47 -10.75 -13.04 7.76
N LEU A 48 -11.51 -12.25 7.01
CA LEU A 48 -12.80 -11.69 7.43
C LEU A 48 -14.00 -12.65 7.31
N ASP A 49 -13.85 -13.77 6.62
CA ASP A 49 -14.95 -14.73 6.40
C ASP A 49 -15.25 -15.64 7.60
N THR A 50 -14.49 -15.54 8.71
CA THR A 50 -14.60 -16.51 9.82
C THR A 50 -15.28 -15.97 11.08
N GLU A 51 -15.67 -14.70 11.14
CA GLU A 51 -16.25 -14.10 12.35
C GLU A 51 -17.75 -13.81 12.25
N GLN A 52 -18.57 -14.81 12.57
CA GLN A 52 -19.98 -14.57 12.88
C GLN A 52 -20.13 -14.02 14.30
N ALA A 53 -20.74 -12.83 14.39
CA ALA A 53 -21.16 -12.24 15.66
C ALA A 53 -22.13 -13.16 16.41
N ARG A 54 -21.89 -13.36 17.70
CA ARG A 54 -22.76 -14.16 18.56
C ARG A 54 -23.43 -13.32 19.62
N GLY A 55 -24.69 -13.69 19.84
CA GLY A 55 -25.58 -13.02 20.76
C GLY A 55 -25.16 -13.12 22.22
N GLU A 56 -25.47 -12.09 22.96
CA GLU A 56 -25.34 -11.99 24.41
C GLU A 56 -26.28 -13.02 25.07
N ALA A 57 -25.71 -13.90 25.91
CA ALA A 57 -26.47 -14.83 26.72
C ALA A 57 -26.73 -14.20 28.09
N GLU A 58 -27.95 -14.41 28.60
CA GLU A 58 -28.43 -13.91 29.89
C GLU A 58 -27.52 -14.23 31.06
N GLU A 59 -27.42 -13.26 31.97
CA GLU A 59 -26.62 -13.22 33.18
C GLU A 59 -27.14 -14.16 34.28
N ASN A 60 -26.85 -15.46 34.17
CA ASN A 60 -27.07 -16.40 35.28
C ASN A 60 -25.75 -16.90 35.84
N ASP A 61 -25.42 -16.52 37.08
CA ASP A 61 -24.22 -16.91 37.79
C ASP A 61 -24.15 -18.43 38.00
N GLY A 62 -23.00 -19.03 37.60
CA GLY A 62 -22.77 -20.47 37.82
C GLY A 62 -23.34 -21.42 36.76
N TYR A 63 -23.93 -20.91 35.67
CA TYR A 63 -24.46 -21.71 34.57
C TYR A 63 -23.73 -21.37 33.25
N ILE A 64 -23.59 -22.35 32.37
CA ILE A 64 -23.06 -22.17 31.01
C ILE A 64 -24.08 -22.73 30.02
N MET A 65 -24.24 -22.05 28.89
CA MET A 65 -25.06 -22.51 27.78
C MET A 65 -24.18 -23.18 26.72
N ILE A 66 -24.49 -24.44 26.42
CA ILE A 66 -23.80 -25.22 25.37
C ILE A 66 -24.89 -25.74 24.44
N ASP A 67 -24.84 -25.39 23.18
CA ASP A 67 -25.79 -25.80 22.12
C ASP A 67 -27.28 -25.61 22.52
N GLY A 68 -27.58 -24.47 23.19
CA GLY A 68 -28.96 -24.15 23.64
C GLY A 68 -29.39 -24.80 24.93
N THR A 69 -28.55 -25.64 25.53
CA THR A 69 -28.82 -26.29 26.83
C THR A 69 -28.03 -25.60 27.94
N VAL A 70 -28.69 -25.32 29.06
CA VAL A 70 -28.08 -24.68 30.25
C VAL A 70 -27.58 -25.75 31.21
N TYR A 71 -26.31 -25.68 31.53
CA TYR A 71 -25.65 -26.59 32.48
C TYR A 71 -25.16 -25.80 33.72
N GLN A 72 -25.43 -26.38 34.88
CA GLN A 72 -24.88 -25.88 36.14
C GLN A 72 -23.42 -26.33 36.28
N VAL A 73 -22.50 -25.37 36.55
CA VAL A 73 -21.08 -25.63 36.73
C VAL A 73 -20.73 -25.69 38.20
N GLY A 74 -20.30 -26.87 38.66
CA GLY A 74 -19.82 -27.10 40.03
C GLY A 74 -18.47 -26.41 40.32
N ASN A 75 -17.86 -26.79 41.43
CA ASN A 75 -16.58 -26.19 41.88
C ASN A 75 -15.40 -27.18 41.81
N THR A 76 -15.51 -28.28 41.11
CA THR A 76 -14.38 -29.18 40.88
C THR A 76 -13.42 -28.61 39.80
N ALA A 77 -12.16 -29.01 39.86
CA ALA A 77 -11.17 -28.54 38.85
C ALA A 77 -11.57 -28.97 37.46
N GLU A 78 -12.06 -30.17 37.25
CA GLU A 78 -12.47 -30.75 35.97
C GLU A 78 -13.69 -30.02 35.37
N GLU A 79 -14.72 -29.72 36.17
CA GLU A 79 -15.92 -29.01 35.73
C GLU A 79 -15.59 -27.58 35.33
N LEU A 80 -14.78 -26.87 36.14
CA LEU A 80 -14.39 -25.50 35.82
C LEU A 80 -13.43 -25.43 34.64
N GLU A 81 -12.51 -26.37 34.45
CA GLU A 81 -11.65 -26.48 33.27
C GLU A 81 -12.49 -26.64 32.00
N SER A 82 -13.45 -27.60 32.03
CA SER A 82 -14.38 -27.84 30.93
C SER A 82 -15.24 -26.60 30.63
N ALA A 83 -15.79 -25.96 31.65
CA ALA A 83 -16.60 -24.75 31.50
C ALA A 83 -15.81 -23.57 30.92
N ILE A 84 -14.54 -23.38 31.33
CA ILE A 84 -13.66 -22.35 30.76
C ILE A 84 -13.45 -22.63 29.27
N TYR A 85 -13.13 -23.87 28.86
CA TYR A 85 -12.93 -24.18 27.45
C TYR A 85 -14.20 -23.97 26.62
N HIS A 86 -15.37 -24.33 27.13
CA HIS A 86 -16.63 -24.08 26.43
C HIS A 86 -16.93 -22.59 26.32
N ALA A 87 -16.72 -21.83 27.40
CA ALA A 87 -16.92 -20.38 27.40
C ALA A 87 -15.96 -19.68 26.45
N LEU A 88 -14.70 -20.11 26.37
CA LEU A 88 -13.71 -19.61 25.41
C LEU A 88 -14.12 -19.86 23.96
N ASN A 89 -14.56 -21.10 23.66
CA ASN A 89 -15.03 -21.46 22.31
C ASN A 89 -16.27 -20.66 21.89
N ALA A 90 -17.17 -20.38 22.86
CA ALA A 90 -18.37 -19.61 22.64
C ALA A 90 -18.18 -18.09 22.77
N ARG A 91 -16.96 -17.62 23.07
CA ARG A 91 -16.60 -16.19 23.34
C ARG A 91 -17.49 -15.56 24.42
N GLN A 92 -17.90 -16.34 25.43
CA GLN A 92 -18.66 -15.86 26.58
C GLN A 92 -17.72 -15.23 27.61
N TRP A 93 -17.15 -14.07 27.33
CA TRP A 93 -16.06 -13.46 28.10
C TRP A 93 -16.39 -13.21 29.58
N HIS A 94 -17.64 -12.86 29.88
CA HIS A 94 -18.10 -12.74 31.26
C HIS A 94 -17.99 -14.08 32.01
N LYS A 95 -18.41 -15.18 31.38
CA LYS A 95 -18.31 -16.54 31.93
C LYS A 95 -16.86 -17.00 32.05
N VAL A 96 -16.03 -16.68 31.06
CA VAL A 96 -14.58 -16.95 31.11
C VAL A 96 -13.96 -16.32 32.35
N ARG A 97 -14.21 -15.03 32.61
CA ARG A 97 -13.70 -14.34 33.81
C ARG A 97 -14.20 -14.97 35.09
N GLN A 98 -15.50 -15.26 35.17
CA GLN A 98 -16.14 -15.84 36.33
C GLN A 98 -15.55 -17.22 36.67
N PHE A 99 -15.48 -18.12 35.67
CA PHE A 99 -14.98 -19.48 35.91
C PHE A 99 -13.47 -19.50 36.11
N ALA A 100 -12.70 -18.69 35.41
CA ALA A 100 -11.25 -18.56 35.62
C ALA A 100 -10.92 -18.07 37.08
N ALA A 101 -11.69 -17.08 37.56
CA ALA A 101 -11.52 -16.59 38.96
C ALA A 101 -11.87 -17.63 40.03
N ARG A 102 -12.85 -18.52 39.78
CA ARG A 102 -13.19 -19.65 40.63
C ARG A 102 -12.11 -20.73 40.55
N TYR A 103 -11.65 -21.07 39.35
CA TYR A 103 -10.65 -22.07 39.07
C TYR A 103 -9.30 -21.72 39.68
N ALA A 104 -8.87 -20.47 39.61
CA ALA A 104 -7.61 -19.98 40.20
C ALA A 104 -7.50 -20.18 41.75
N LYS A 105 -8.66 -20.35 42.43
CA LYS A 105 -8.69 -20.60 43.90
C LYS A 105 -8.47 -22.07 44.26
N LEU A 106 -8.53 -22.97 43.28
CA LEU A 106 -8.36 -24.41 43.52
C LEU A 106 -6.88 -24.80 43.56
N PRO A 107 -6.47 -25.71 44.49
CA PRO A 107 -5.07 -26.13 44.55
C PRO A 107 -4.60 -26.86 43.28
N GLN A 108 -5.49 -27.49 42.53
CA GLN A 108 -5.19 -28.26 41.32
C GLN A 108 -5.34 -27.44 40.05
N HIS A 109 -5.50 -26.12 40.11
CA HIS A 109 -5.63 -25.30 38.88
C HIS A 109 -4.36 -25.36 38.06
N LYS A 110 -4.52 -25.29 36.70
CA LYS A 110 -3.43 -25.19 35.76
C LYS A 110 -3.21 -23.69 35.43
N PRO A 111 -2.07 -23.09 35.81
CA PRO A 111 -1.83 -21.67 35.50
C PRO A 111 -1.89 -21.34 34.00
N ALA A 112 -1.46 -22.27 33.16
CA ALA A 112 -1.50 -22.13 31.73
C ALA A 112 -2.92 -21.85 31.15
N LEU A 113 -3.95 -22.51 31.72
CA LEU A 113 -5.33 -22.25 31.29
C LEU A 113 -5.83 -20.87 31.71
N ILE A 114 -5.43 -20.38 32.86
CA ILE A 114 -5.80 -19.04 33.33
C ILE A 114 -5.15 -17.99 32.42
N HIS A 115 -3.87 -18.15 32.10
CA HIS A 115 -3.17 -17.24 31.18
C HIS A 115 -3.69 -17.34 29.75
N LEU A 116 -4.11 -18.52 29.29
CA LEU A 116 -4.79 -18.68 27.99
C LEU A 116 -6.11 -17.90 27.97
N ALA A 117 -6.92 -18.03 29.01
CA ALA A 117 -8.19 -17.32 29.13
C ALA A 117 -7.99 -15.79 29.11
N ASP A 118 -7.01 -15.30 29.85
CA ASP A 118 -6.63 -13.89 29.88
C ASP A 118 -6.10 -13.41 28.51
N ALA A 119 -5.26 -14.22 27.84
CA ALA A 119 -4.70 -13.90 26.54
C ALA A 119 -5.79 -13.76 25.47
N LEU A 120 -6.73 -14.71 25.39
CA LEU A 120 -7.81 -14.69 24.41
C LEU A 120 -8.80 -13.55 24.67
N GLN A 121 -9.05 -13.20 25.92
CA GLN A 121 -9.88 -12.05 26.26
C GLN A 121 -9.21 -10.73 25.84
N LYS A 122 -7.93 -10.53 26.17
CA LYS A 122 -7.18 -9.33 25.79
C LYS A 122 -7.05 -9.19 24.28
N ARG A 123 -6.91 -10.32 23.56
CA ARG A 123 -6.95 -10.35 22.10
C ARG A 123 -8.29 -9.82 21.59
N ASP A 124 -9.40 -10.27 22.14
CA ASP A 124 -10.76 -9.82 21.75
C ASP A 124 -10.98 -8.33 22.08
N GLU A 125 -10.44 -7.85 23.20
CA GLU A 125 -10.41 -6.44 23.59
C GLU A 125 -9.50 -5.58 22.68
N GLY A 126 -8.69 -6.20 21.82
CA GLY A 126 -7.74 -5.53 20.92
C GLY A 126 -6.46 -5.03 21.57
N ASP A 127 -6.16 -5.49 22.81
CA ASP A 127 -4.88 -5.25 23.48
C ASP A 127 -3.86 -6.34 23.13
N SER A 128 -3.29 -6.26 21.91
CA SER A 128 -2.35 -7.24 21.41
C SER A 128 -1.13 -7.41 22.30
N ARG A 129 -0.63 -6.32 22.92
CA ARG A 129 0.56 -6.38 23.77
C ARG A 129 0.31 -7.16 25.07
N ALA A 130 -0.83 -6.90 25.70
CA ALA A 130 -1.21 -7.64 26.89
C ALA A 130 -1.54 -9.10 26.57
N ALA A 131 -2.21 -9.37 25.44
CA ALA A 131 -2.47 -10.72 24.95
C ALA A 131 -1.16 -11.50 24.70
N GLU A 132 -0.17 -10.90 24.07
CA GLU A 132 1.14 -11.51 23.81
C GLU A 132 1.83 -11.93 25.11
N ASN A 133 1.89 -11.05 26.12
CA ASN A 133 2.48 -11.36 27.42
C ASN A 133 1.79 -12.55 28.08
N SER A 134 0.45 -12.60 28.02
CA SER A 134 -0.31 -13.69 28.61
C SER A 134 -0.13 -15.02 27.85
N PHE A 135 -0.02 -14.99 26.50
CA PHE A 135 0.34 -16.16 25.71
C PHE A 135 1.76 -16.67 26.03
N GLN A 136 2.73 -15.78 26.16
CA GLN A 136 4.10 -16.15 26.51
C GLN A 136 4.15 -16.83 27.88
N THR A 137 3.49 -16.26 28.89
CA THR A 137 3.41 -16.85 30.25
C THR A 137 2.72 -18.23 30.22
N ALA A 138 1.65 -18.37 29.44
CA ALA A 138 0.96 -19.66 29.28
C ALA A 138 1.87 -20.73 28.64
N LEU A 139 2.62 -20.35 27.59
CA LEU A 139 3.55 -21.24 26.87
C LEU A 139 4.80 -21.57 27.71
N GLU A 140 5.23 -20.70 28.62
CA GLU A 140 6.29 -21.00 29.57
C GLU A 140 5.85 -22.08 30.59
N ALA A 141 4.58 -22.06 31.02
CA ALA A 141 4.02 -23.05 31.92
C ALA A 141 3.77 -24.41 31.23
N GLU A 142 3.29 -24.42 29.97
CA GLU A 142 2.98 -25.63 29.20
C GLU A 142 3.46 -25.48 27.74
N PRO A 143 4.77 -25.65 27.46
CA PRO A 143 5.36 -25.31 26.15
C PRO A 143 4.92 -26.21 24.99
N ASP A 144 4.42 -27.42 25.28
CA ASP A 144 4.02 -28.41 24.27
C ASP A 144 2.50 -28.66 24.25
N ASN A 145 1.72 -27.84 24.95
CA ASN A 145 0.27 -27.95 24.92
C ASN A 145 -0.28 -27.58 23.54
N PRO A 146 -0.92 -28.54 22.79
CA PRO A 146 -1.34 -28.31 21.42
C PRO A 146 -2.32 -27.17 21.30
N ARG A 147 -3.24 -27.00 22.24
CA ARG A 147 -4.24 -25.94 22.23
C ARG A 147 -3.63 -24.57 22.42
N LEU A 148 -2.70 -24.43 23.38
CA LEU A 148 -1.98 -23.18 23.58
C LEU A 148 -1.18 -22.79 22.34
N LEU A 149 -0.48 -23.74 21.75
CA LEU A 149 0.30 -23.53 20.52
C LEU A 149 -0.58 -23.12 19.36
N LEU A 150 -1.78 -23.70 19.20
CA LEU A 150 -2.74 -23.35 18.15
C LEU A 150 -3.25 -21.91 18.32
N GLU A 151 -3.70 -21.55 19.52
CA GLU A 151 -4.23 -20.21 19.79
C GLU A 151 -3.13 -19.14 19.71
N ALA A 152 -1.94 -19.42 20.24
CA ALA A 152 -0.79 -18.53 20.10
C ALA A 152 -0.36 -18.39 18.63
N GLY A 153 -0.33 -19.49 17.87
CA GLY A 153 -0.04 -19.46 16.43
C GLY A 153 -1.00 -18.59 15.64
N ARG A 154 -2.30 -18.67 15.93
CA ARG A 154 -3.33 -17.81 15.34
C ARG A 154 -3.12 -16.35 15.73
N PHE A 155 -2.95 -16.08 17.02
CA PHE A 155 -2.68 -14.73 17.52
C PHE A 155 -1.46 -14.10 16.84
N TYR A 156 -0.32 -14.80 16.79
CA TYR A 156 0.88 -14.32 16.14
C TYR A 156 0.68 -14.08 14.62
N ALA A 157 -0.14 -14.93 13.95
CA ALA A 157 -0.45 -14.72 12.54
C ALA A 157 -1.27 -13.44 12.30
N GLU A 158 -2.24 -13.16 13.16
CA GLU A 158 -3.05 -11.94 13.12
C GLU A 158 -2.23 -10.70 13.45
N ASP A 159 -1.32 -10.83 14.42
CA ASP A 159 -0.45 -9.74 14.87
C ASP A 159 0.81 -9.56 14.01
N ASN A 160 0.84 -10.14 12.80
CA ASN A 160 1.95 -10.06 11.85
C ASN A 160 3.31 -10.62 12.36
N GLN A 161 3.32 -11.36 13.46
CA GLN A 161 4.51 -12.06 13.98
C GLN A 161 4.69 -13.40 13.25
N ASN A 162 4.93 -13.32 11.94
CA ASN A 162 4.85 -14.47 11.03
C ASN A 162 5.87 -15.58 11.33
N LYS A 163 7.01 -15.24 11.95
CA LYS A 163 8.04 -16.21 12.33
C LYS A 163 7.63 -17.01 13.56
N GLU A 164 7.11 -16.32 14.55
CA GLU A 164 6.62 -16.89 15.82
C GLU A 164 5.38 -17.76 15.56
N SER A 165 4.49 -17.28 14.69
CA SER A 165 3.32 -18.04 14.24
C SER A 165 3.72 -19.35 13.57
N ALA A 166 4.64 -19.29 12.58
CA ALA A 166 5.11 -20.50 11.90
C ALA A 166 5.76 -21.50 12.89
N ALA A 167 6.59 -21.00 13.81
CA ALA A 167 7.23 -21.86 14.83
C ALA A 167 6.20 -22.52 15.76
N ALA A 168 5.14 -21.82 16.15
CA ALA A 168 4.05 -22.38 16.96
C ALA A 168 3.31 -23.49 16.20
N PHE A 169 2.90 -23.24 14.94
CA PHE A 169 2.22 -24.24 14.13
C PHE A 169 3.10 -25.46 13.78
N GLU A 170 4.39 -25.25 13.50
CA GLU A 170 5.34 -26.35 13.31
C GLU A 170 5.49 -27.24 14.56
N LYS A 171 5.42 -26.63 15.77
CA LYS A 171 5.39 -27.38 17.03
C LYS A 171 4.08 -28.17 17.17
N VAL A 172 2.94 -27.58 16.84
CA VAL A 172 1.63 -28.27 16.87
C VAL A 172 1.67 -29.55 16.05
N LEU A 173 2.24 -29.50 14.83
CA LEU A 173 2.32 -30.69 13.95
C LEU A 173 3.16 -31.85 14.53
N LYS A 174 4.00 -31.56 15.53
CA LYS A 174 4.81 -32.57 16.25
C LYS A 174 4.09 -33.14 17.46
N THR A 175 2.99 -32.56 17.88
CA THR A 175 2.15 -33.06 18.97
C THR A 175 1.05 -33.98 18.47
N ASP A 176 0.40 -34.71 19.37
CA ASP A 176 -0.77 -35.52 19.03
C ASP A 176 -2.00 -34.60 18.91
N ILE A 177 -2.43 -34.35 17.68
CA ILE A 177 -3.61 -33.55 17.34
C ILE A 177 -4.62 -34.35 16.54
N PRO A 178 -5.94 -34.04 16.65
CA PRO A 178 -6.98 -34.66 15.84
C PRO A 178 -6.66 -34.57 14.34
N ALA A 179 -6.99 -35.62 13.61
CA ALA A 179 -6.74 -35.69 12.16
C ALA A 179 -7.36 -34.52 11.38
N GLU A 180 -8.51 -34.01 11.83
CA GLU A 180 -9.22 -32.88 11.22
C GLU A 180 -8.50 -31.53 11.45
N THR A 181 -7.72 -31.42 12.54
CA THR A 181 -6.96 -30.20 12.86
C THR A 181 -5.72 -30.03 12.01
N ARG A 182 -5.09 -31.16 11.62
CA ARG A 182 -3.83 -31.15 10.83
C ARG A 182 -3.93 -30.34 9.53
N PRO A 183 -4.95 -30.52 8.65
CA PRO A 183 -5.09 -29.73 7.42
C PRO A 183 -5.25 -28.23 7.69
N ILE A 184 -5.90 -27.86 8.80
CA ILE A 184 -6.07 -26.44 9.20
C ILE A 184 -4.70 -25.81 9.50
N VAL A 185 -3.87 -26.52 10.29
CA VAL A 185 -2.51 -26.04 10.63
C VAL A 185 -1.64 -25.94 9.39
N GLU A 186 -1.68 -26.94 8.51
CA GLU A 186 -0.94 -26.94 7.25
C GLU A 186 -1.37 -25.78 6.34
N ASN A 187 -2.66 -25.45 6.31
CA ASN A 187 -3.15 -24.28 5.58
C ASN A 187 -2.58 -22.96 6.16
N TYR A 188 -2.57 -22.79 7.49
CA TYR A 188 -1.93 -21.63 8.13
C TYR A 188 -0.45 -21.52 7.73
N LEU A 189 0.31 -22.60 7.80
CA LEU A 189 1.71 -22.62 7.37
C LEU A 189 1.88 -22.29 5.89
N SER A 190 0.99 -22.77 5.03
CA SER A 190 0.97 -22.43 3.61
C SER A 190 0.77 -20.94 3.38
N GLU A 191 -0.23 -20.32 4.06
CA GLU A 191 -0.52 -18.89 3.96
C GLU A 191 0.64 -18.04 4.50
N LEU A 192 1.20 -18.40 5.66
CA LEU A 192 2.42 -17.75 6.17
C LEU A 192 3.58 -17.87 5.20
N GLY A 193 3.70 -19.02 4.51
CA GLY A 193 4.66 -19.24 3.44
C GLY A 193 4.44 -18.31 2.25
N LYS A 194 3.19 -18.06 1.86
CA LYS A 194 2.84 -17.09 0.80
C LYS A 194 3.25 -15.67 1.19
N ARG A 195 2.97 -15.22 2.43
CA ARG A 195 3.38 -13.88 2.92
C ARG A 195 4.88 -13.62 2.84
N ARG A 196 5.71 -14.67 2.87
CA ARG A 196 7.19 -14.59 2.78
C ARG A 196 7.71 -14.63 1.34
N ARG A 197 6.86 -14.86 0.34
CA ARG A 197 7.27 -14.89 -1.07
C ARG A 197 7.40 -13.48 -1.64
N TRP A 198 7.94 -13.42 -2.84
CA TRP A 198 7.87 -12.20 -3.63
C TRP A 198 6.43 -11.94 -4.05
N HIS A 199 5.98 -10.72 -3.81
CA HIS A 199 4.74 -10.17 -4.33
C HIS A 199 5.07 -9.14 -5.39
N GLY A 200 4.28 -9.05 -6.44
CA GLY A 200 4.55 -8.07 -7.47
C GLY A 200 3.52 -8.15 -8.59
N GLN A 201 3.59 -7.16 -9.43
CA GLN A 201 2.74 -7.04 -10.61
C GLN A 201 3.56 -6.56 -11.79
N ILE A 202 3.13 -6.94 -12.98
CA ILE A 202 3.66 -6.46 -14.26
C ILE A 202 2.48 -5.93 -15.05
N SER A 203 2.63 -4.75 -15.62
CA SER A 203 1.64 -4.15 -16.52
C SER A 203 2.32 -3.83 -17.85
N LEU A 204 1.65 -4.14 -18.95
CA LEU A 204 2.04 -3.78 -20.29
C LEU A 204 0.89 -3.01 -20.91
N GLY A 205 1.18 -1.90 -21.56
CA GLY A 205 0.18 -1.05 -22.16
C GLY A 205 0.58 -0.59 -23.55
N TYR A 206 -0.41 -0.32 -24.37
CA TYR A 206 -0.26 0.34 -25.65
C TYR A 206 -1.11 1.62 -25.63
N GLY A 207 -0.54 2.72 -26.07
CA GLY A 207 -1.22 4.00 -26.03
C GLY A 207 -0.82 4.92 -27.20
N TYR A 208 -1.48 6.05 -27.26
CA TYR A 208 -1.23 7.12 -28.20
C TYR A 208 -1.08 8.45 -27.46
N ASN A 209 -0.08 9.24 -27.88
CA ASN A 209 0.16 10.58 -27.36
C ASN A 209 0.25 11.55 -28.54
N ASN A 210 -0.61 12.56 -28.54
CA ASN A 210 -0.69 13.55 -29.63
C ASN A 210 0.30 14.70 -29.47
N ASN A 211 1.11 14.73 -28.43
CA ASN A 211 2.09 15.78 -28.20
C ASN A 211 3.25 15.25 -27.33
N VAL A 212 4.07 14.37 -27.89
CA VAL A 212 5.19 13.72 -27.19
C VAL A 212 6.27 14.71 -26.82
N ASN A 213 6.55 15.69 -27.68
CA ASN A 213 7.58 16.71 -27.51
C ASN A 213 7.12 17.92 -26.67
N GLN A 214 5.84 17.94 -26.22
CA GLN A 214 5.22 19.06 -25.51
C GLN A 214 5.35 20.40 -26.27
N GLY A 215 5.44 20.32 -27.57
CA GLY A 215 5.48 21.47 -28.46
C GLY A 215 4.13 22.17 -28.54
N ASN A 216 4.14 23.44 -28.87
CA ASN A 216 2.92 24.21 -29.15
C ASN A 216 2.95 24.92 -30.51
N GLY A 217 4.05 24.83 -31.22
CA GLY A 217 4.27 25.46 -32.53
C GLY A 217 4.25 26.99 -32.54
N ILE A 218 4.37 27.61 -31.37
CA ILE A 218 4.31 29.06 -31.20
C ILE A 218 5.70 29.66 -31.27
N ASN A 219 5.84 30.72 -32.09
CA ASN A 219 6.99 31.61 -32.08
C ASN A 219 6.76 32.71 -31.03
N GLN A 220 7.59 32.78 -30.04
CA GLN A 220 7.51 33.79 -28.98
C GLN A 220 8.74 34.67 -28.99
N CYS A 221 8.52 35.98 -29.11
CA CYS A 221 9.61 36.92 -28.89
C CYS A 221 9.99 36.93 -27.40
N VAL A 222 11.24 36.58 -27.11
CA VAL A 222 11.77 36.50 -25.75
C VAL A 222 12.44 37.82 -25.35
N TRP A 223 12.94 38.57 -26.34
CA TRP A 223 13.57 39.86 -26.11
C TRP A 223 13.21 40.84 -27.21
N GLU A 224 12.50 41.91 -26.85
CA GLU A 224 12.04 42.96 -27.75
C GLU A 224 12.65 44.32 -27.33
N ILE A 225 13.13 45.07 -28.31
CA ILE A 225 13.58 46.45 -28.12
C ILE A 225 12.93 47.31 -29.20
N ALA A 226 12.22 48.37 -28.82
CA ALA A 226 11.57 49.33 -29.69
C ALA A 226 10.63 48.67 -30.75
N GLY A 227 9.88 47.62 -30.40
CA GLY A 227 8.98 46.92 -31.30
C GLY A 227 9.66 45.91 -32.22
N MET A 228 11.00 45.76 -32.16
CA MET A 228 11.73 44.73 -32.91
C MET A 228 12.08 43.56 -32.00
N CYS A 229 11.74 42.36 -32.41
CA CYS A 229 12.16 41.15 -31.73
C CYS A 229 13.62 40.84 -32.03
N LEU A 230 14.46 40.89 -30.98
CA LEU A 230 15.90 40.61 -31.11
C LEU A 230 16.24 39.16 -30.81
N MET A 231 15.39 38.47 -30.06
CA MET A 231 15.51 37.04 -29.77
C MET A 231 14.16 36.39 -29.87
N GLU A 232 13.99 35.52 -30.84
CA GLU A 232 12.82 34.70 -31.03
C GLU A 232 13.07 33.29 -30.51
N ARG A 233 12.13 32.78 -29.75
CA ARG A 233 12.08 31.37 -29.34
C ARG A 233 11.01 30.66 -30.15
N THR A 234 11.45 29.83 -31.06
CA THR A 234 10.53 28.93 -31.78
C THR A 234 10.36 27.65 -30.97
N LEU A 235 9.12 27.34 -30.59
CA LEU A 235 8.78 26.08 -29.99
C LEU A 235 8.36 25.11 -31.08
N PRO A 236 8.84 23.85 -31.07
CA PRO A 236 8.50 22.88 -32.10
C PRO A 236 6.98 22.63 -32.15
N ALA A 237 6.47 22.27 -33.31
CA ALA A 237 5.09 21.81 -33.44
C ALA A 237 4.86 20.54 -32.61
N PRO A 238 3.63 20.28 -32.15
CA PRO A 238 3.30 19.02 -31.49
C PRO A 238 3.66 17.82 -32.37
N THR A 239 4.36 16.84 -31.81
CA THR A 239 4.67 15.57 -32.47
C THR A 239 3.83 14.48 -31.83
N ASP A 240 3.08 13.73 -32.64
CA ASP A 240 2.27 12.61 -32.16
C ASP A 240 3.01 11.28 -32.30
N SER A 241 2.73 10.34 -31.43
CA SER A 241 3.26 8.97 -31.51
C SER A 241 2.44 7.98 -30.73
N THR A 242 2.39 6.76 -31.21
CA THR A 242 1.99 5.61 -30.40
C THR A 242 3.15 5.17 -29.50
N PHE A 243 2.84 4.51 -28.39
CA PHE A 243 3.86 4.02 -27.48
C PHE A 243 3.48 2.69 -26.83
N LEU A 244 4.49 1.93 -26.47
CA LEU A 244 4.40 0.80 -25.55
C LEU A 244 4.85 1.27 -24.18
N SER A 245 4.00 1.09 -23.16
CA SER A 245 4.35 1.32 -21.77
C SER A 245 4.51 -0.01 -21.04
N TYR A 246 5.34 0.01 -20.02
CA TYR A 246 5.46 -1.11 -19.10
C TYR A 246 5.70 -0.61 -17.68
N SER A 247 5.22 -1.36 -16.72
CA SER A 247 5.59 -1.18 -15.32
C SER A 247 5.68 -2.53 -14.62
N ALA A 248 6.57 -2.62 -13.65
CA ALA A 248 6.72 -3.79 -12.80
C ALA A 248 7.05 -3.34 -11.38
N THR A 249 6.41 -3.97 -10.40
CA THR A 249 6.77 -3.84 -9.00
C THR A 249 7.00 -5.23 -8.42
N ALA A 250 7.99 -5.35 -7.55
CA ALA A 250 8.25 -6.59 -6.83
C ALA A 250 8.68 -6.22 -5.40
N GLU A 251 8.11 -6.91 -4.42
CA GLU A 251 8.37 -6.65 -3.02
C GLU A 251 8.47 -7.97 -2.24
N LYS A 252 9.36 -8.01 -1.26
CA LYS A 252 9.48 -9.09 -0.30
C LYS A 252 9.84 -8.53 1.05
N THR A 253 9.14 -8.99 2.10
CA THR A 253 9.52 -8.75 3.48
C THR A 253 10.05 -10.04 4.11
N VAL A 254 11.25 -9.97 4.65
CA VAL A 254 11.87 -11.05 5.42
C VAL A 254 11.62 -10.78 6.90
N PRO A 255 10.78 -11.59 7.58
CA PRO A 255 10.49 -11.39 8.99
C PRO A 255 11.73 -11.65 9.85
N LEU A 256 11.98 -10.79 10.81
CA LEU A 256 12.97 -10.95 11.87
C LEU A 256 12.29 -11.53 13.13
N LYS A 257 12.41 -10.89 14.27
CA LYS A 257 11.72 -11.25 15.51
C LYS A 257 10.54 -10.31 15.74
N GLY A 258 9.40 -10.86 16.17
CA GLY A 258 8.18 -10.10 16.41
C GLY A 258 7.67 -9.40 15.15
N HIS A 259 7.34 -8.13 15.28
CA HIS A 259 6.79 -7.29 14.22
C HIS A 259 7.82 -6.71 13.24
N HIS A 260 9.11 -7.01 13.46
CA HIS A 260 10.21 -6.43 12.69
C HIS A 260 10.55 -7.24 11.45
N GLY A 261 11.01 -6.57 10.41
CA GLY A 261 11.44 -7.21 9.17
C GLY A 261 12.43 -6.36 8.37
N VAL A 262 12.99 -7.00 7.35
CA VAL A 262 13.74 -6.33 6.28
C VAL A 262 12.91 -6.41 5.02
N GLN A 263 12.62 -5.25 4.43
CA GLN A 263 11.88 -5.14 3.19
C GLN A 263 12.83 -4.82 2.03
N VAL A 264 12.63 -5.54 0.93
CA VAL A 264 13.28 -5.27 -0.36
C VAL A 264 12.18 -5.03 -1.38
N ARG A 265 12.29 -3.93 -2.14
CA ARG A 265 11.31 -3.53 -3.14
C ARG A 265 11.99 -3.07 -4.41
N GLY A 266 11.52 -3.54 -5.55
CA GLY A 266 11.93 -3.10 -6.88
C GLY A 266 10.76 -2.44 -7.59
N VAL A 267 11.04 -1.33 -8.31
CA VAL A 267 10.08 -0.67 -9.19
C VAL A 267 10.77 -0.43 -10.53
N LEU A 268 10.13 -0.82 -11.60
CA LEU A 268 10.60 -0.61 -12.97
C LEU A 268 9.42 -0.08 -13.78
N TYR A 269 9.64 0.99 -14.54
CA TYR A 269 8.63 1.50 -15.46
C TYR A 269 9.25 2.30 -16.58
N GLY A 270 8.49 2.44 -17.66
CA GLY A 270 8.94 3.21 -18.81
C GLY A 270 7.97 3.14 -19.97
N ASN A 271 8.34 3.86 -20.99
CA ASN A 271 7.66 3.80 -22.28
C ASN A 271 8.66 3.85 -23.42
N ARG A 272 8.22 3.37 -24.57
CA ARG A 272 8.97 3.42 -25.82
C ARG A 272 8.02 3.91 -26.90
N TYR A 273 8.30 5.06 -27.47
CA TYR A 273 7.56 5.61 -28.61
C TYR A 273 7.96 4.92 -29.90
N THR A 274 7.02 4.80 -30.82
CA THR A 274 7.24 4.19 -32.15
C THR A 274 7.85 5.18 -33.12
N GLU A 275 7.40 6.44 -33.05
CA GLU A 275 7.95 7.51 -33.85
C GLU A 275 9.11 8.21 -33.14
N LYS A 276 10.09 8.63 -33.95
CA LYS A 276 11.22 9.45 -33.49
C LYS A 276 11.07 10.82 -34.09
N ASP A 277 11.43 11.82 -33.28
CA ASP A 277 11.51 13.20 -33.78
C ASP A 277 12.77 13.34 -34.65
N LYS A 278 12.58 13.33 -35.94
CA LYS A 278 13.68 13.41 -36.92
C LYS A 278 14.29 14.80 -37.01
N ASP A 279 13.57 15.81 -36.51
CA ASP A 279 13.98 17.20 -36.54
C ASP A 279 14.74 17.62 -35.27
N SER A 280 14.77 16.74 -34.28
CA SER A 280 15.51 16.96 -33.02
C SER A 280 16.77 16.11 -32.98
N GLU A 281 17.92 16.72 -33.27
CA GLU A 281 19.23 16.07 -33.10
C GLU A 281 19.56 15.75 -31.66
N ALA A 282 19.07 16.56 -30.71
CA ALA A 282 19.39 16.44 -29.28
C ALA A 282 18.54 15.36 -28.57
N MET A 283 17.28 15.17 -28.95
CA MET A 283 16.37 14.21 -28.32
C MET A 283 15.48 13.51 -29.34
N PRO A 284 16.04 12.66 -30.20
CA PRO A 284 15.25 11.93 -31.21
C PRO A 284 14.32 10.85 -30.63
N ASP A 285 14.52 10.45 -29.38
CA ASP A 285 13.74 9.42 -28.69
C ASP A 285 13.24 9.96 -27.35
N TYR A 286 11.93 10.16 -27.24
CA TYR A 286 11.26 10.63 -26.01
C TYR A 286 10.97 9.50 -25.02
N GLY A 287 11.27 8.25 -25.37
CA GLY A 287 11.12 7.11 -24.47
C GLY A 287 12.02 7.21 -23.25
N TYR A 288 11.54 6.72 -22.12
CA TYR A 288 12.29 6.68 -20.88
C TYR A 288 12.13 5.32 -20.18
N HIS A 289 13.12 4.96 -19.39
CA HIS A 289 13.15 3.76 -18.57
C HIS A 289 13.67 4.13 -17.19
N ASN A 290 12.88 3.86 -16.17
CA ASN A 290 13.24 4.15 -14.79
C ASN A 290 13.24 2.87 -13.97
N GLY A 291 14.25 2.68 -13.15
CA GLY A 291 14.37 1.56 -12.23
C GLY A 291 14.80 2.04 -10.84
N SER A 292 14.12 1.55 -9.81
CA SER A 292 14.44 1.86 -8.43
C SER A 292 14.53 0.58 -7.60
N LEU A 293 15.52 0.52 -6.71
CA LEU A 293 15.70 -0.57 -5.76
C LEU A 293 15.77 0.00 -4.34
N TYR A 294 14.93 -0.53 -3.49
CA TYR A 294 14.78 -0.18 -2.08
C TYR A 294 15.19 -1.36 -1.22
N ALA A 295 15.89 -1.11 -0.13
CA ALA A 295 16.14 -2.12 0.89
C ALA A 295 16.27 -1.45 2.26
N GLY A 296 15.53 -1.92 3.26
CA GLY A 296 15.59 -1.32 4.58
C GLY A 296 14.70 -2.00 5.61
N TYR A 297 14.43 -1.27 6.66
CA TYR A 297 13.67 -1.74 7.80
C TYR A 297 12.16 -1.62 7.58
N ALA A 298 11.43 -2.61 8.07
CA ALA A 298 9.99 -2.62 8.12
C ALA A 298 9.47 -3.11 9.47
N TYR A 299 8.37 -2.53 9.91
CA TYR A 299 7.61 -2.92 11.10
C TYR A 299 6.13 -3.02 10.72
N ALA A 300 5.43 -4.04 11.21
CA ALA A 300 3.98 -4.13 11.04
C ALA A 300 3.35 -4.91 12.20
N ASP A 301 2.39 -4.30 12.88
CA ASP A 301 1.46 -4.95 13.80
C ASP A 301 0.04 -4.97 13.25
N THR A 302 -0.97 -5.29 14.05
CA THR A 302 -2.39 -5.33 13.65
C THR A 302 -2.94 -3.99 13.18
N ARG A 303 -2.43 -2.87 13.69
CA ARG A 303 -2.96 -1.51 13.45
C ARG A 303 -2.00 -0.59 12.74
N SER A 304 -0.69 -0.81 12.90
CA SER A 304 0.33 0.11 12.43
C SER A 304 1.31 -0.56 11.49
N SER A 305 1.80 0.18 10.51
CA SER A 305 3.00 -0.20 9.77
C SER A 305 3.96 0.98 9.67
N PHE A 306 5.24 0.67 9.64
CA PHE A 306 6.30 1.64 9.42
C PHE A 306 7.37 1.03 8.53
N SER A 307 7.88 1.80 7.58
CA SER A 307 9.06 1.41 6.82
C SER A 307 10.05 2.57 6.70
N LEU A 308 11.33 2.25 6.69
CA LEU A 308 12.42 3.17 6.36
C LEU A 308 13.30 2.51 5.31
N LEU A 309 13.20 2.98 4.08
CA LEU A 309 13.76 2.36 2.90
C LEU A 309 14.72 3.30 2.17
N PRO A 310 16.03 3.24 2.46
CA PRO A 310 17.03 3.73 1.54
C PRO A 310 16.85 3.14 0.15
N TYR A 311 17.08 3.95 -0.89
CA TYR A 311 16.93 3.49 -2.26
C TYR A 311 17.95 4.11 -3.22
N PHE A 312 18.12 3.41 -4.31
CA PHE A 312 18.83 3.87 -5.49
C PHE A 312 17.88 3.85 -6.68
N GLU A 313 17.90 4.91 -7.50
CA GLU A 313 17.10 5.02 -8.72
C GLU A 313 18.01 5.38 -9.89
N TYR A 314 17.65 4.82 -11.03
CA TYR A 314 18.36 5.00 -12.29
C TYR A 314 17.35 5.34 -13.38
N ASP A 315 17.55 6.49 -14.05
CA ASP A 315 16.77 6.90 -15.20
C ASP A 315 17.61 6.84 -16.47
N PHE A 316 17.03 6.24 -17.50
CA PHE A 316 17.68 5.99 -18.76
C PHE A 316 16.82 6.53 -19.88
N ARG A 317 17.37 7.43 -20.69
CA ARG A 317 16.70 8.05 -21.85
C ARG A 317 17.64 8.07 -23.03
N ASN A 318 17.09 7.95 -24.22
CA ASN A 318 17.85 8.05 -25.47
C ASN A 318 19.15 7.21 -25.46
N ARG A 319 19.10 5.99 -24.91
CA ARG A 319 20.20 5.03 -24.75
C ARG A 319 21.34 5.46 -23.81
N HIS A 320 21.13 6.53 -23.04
CA HIS A 320 22.12 7.02 -22.09
C HIS A 320 21.51 7.19 -20.70
N THR A 321 22.35 7.10 -19.68
CA THR A 321 21.96 7.47 -18.33
C THR A 321 21.58 8.94 -18.31
N HIS A 322 20.33 9.23 -17.94
CA HIS A 322 19.88 10.59 -17.79
C HIS A 322 20.23 11.12 -16.40
N TYR A 323 19.82 10.42 -15.35
CA TYR A 323 20.21 10.76 -13.97
C TYR A 323 20.27 9.51 -13.08
N ARG A 324 20.86 9.71 -11.89
CA ARG A 324 20.86 8.75 -10.78
C ARG A 324 20.35 9.44 -9.52
N VAL A 325 19.65 8.68 -8.68
CA VAL A 325 19.14 9.17 -7.40
C VAL A 325 19.61 8.28 -6.28
N TRP A 326 20.03 8.91 -5.19
CA TRP A 326 20.16 8.29 -3.88
C TRP A 326 19.16 8.94 -2.96
N GLY A 327 18.36 8.14 -2.27
CA GLY A 327 17.35 8.66 -1.38
C GLY A 327 16.99 7.68 -0.26
N ALA A 328 16.10 8.15 0.59
CA ALA A 328 15.45 7.34 1.61
C ALA A 328 14.01 7.82 1.75
N ASP A 329 13.10 6.88 1.83
CA ASP A 329 11.67 7.09 2.07
C ASP A 329 11.29 6.43 3.40
N ALA A 330 10.51 7.14 4.20
CA ALA A 330 9.91 6.66 5.43
C ALA A 330 8.39 6.76 5.30
N ASP A 331 7.71 5.64 5.45
CA ASP A 331 6.26 5.55 5.39
C ASP A 331 5.72 5.03 6.72
N TRP A 332 4.65 5.63 7.19
CA TRP A 332 3.92 5.18 8.36
C TRP A 332 2.43 5.16 8.08
N SER A 333 1.74 4.14 8.56
CA SER A 333 0.28 4.09 8.52
C SER A 333 -0.28 3.56 9.83
N HIS A 334 -1.50 4.01 10.17
CA HIS A 334 -2.21 3.56 11.37
C HIS A 334 -3.71 3.46 11.10
N THR A 335 -4.30 2.33 11.48
CA THR A 335 -5.72 2.06 11.40
C THR A 335 -6.40 2.54 12.69
N LEU A 336 -7.12 3.65 12.61
CA LEU A 336 -7.85 4.23 13.74
C LEU A 336 -9.13 3.45 14.07
N SER A 337 -9.79 2.95 13.03
CA SER A 337 -11.01 2.15 13.14
C SER A 337 -11.15 1.27 11.88
N PRO A 338 -12.11 0.33 11.82
CA PRO A 338 -12.33 -0.48 10.62
C PRO A 338 -12.61 0.33 9.34
N ARG A 339 -13.00 1.61 9.48
CA ARG A 339 -13.29 2.49 8.35
C ARG A 339 -12.21 3.54 8.08
N TRP A 340 -11.36 3.87 9.07
CA TRP A 340 -10.42 4.97 8.95
C TRP A 340 -8.98 4.50 9.10
N ARG A 341 -8.17 4.84 8.11
CA ARG A 341 -6.72 4.72 8.15
C ARG A 341 -6.09 6.07 7.88
N ILE A 342 -5.05 6.40 8.63
CA ILE A 342 -4.20 7.57 8.40
C ILE A 342 -2.82 7.10 7.95
N ASN A 343 -2.15 7.91 7.14
CA ASN A 343 -0.79 7.66 6.70
C ASN A 343 0.05 8.92 6.72
N SER A 344 1.34 8.77 6.85
CA SER A 344 2.30 9.84 6.64
C SER A 344 3.50 9.31 5.87
N HIS A 345 4.15 10.22 5.16
CA HIS A 345 5.30 9.94 4.33
C HIS A 345 6.35 11.02 4.53
N ALA A 346 7.61 10.63 4.59
CA ALA A 346 8.74 11.55 4.57
C ALA A 346 9.81 11.01 3.62
N GLY A 347 10.35 11.86 2.76
CA GLY A 347 11.35 11.48 1.78
C GLY A 347 12.48 12.49 1.67
N ALA A 348 13.69 12.00 1.40
CA ALA A 348 14.84 12.82 1.07
C ALA A 348 15.62 12.17 -0.06
N LYS A 349 15.96 12.95 -1.09
CA LYS A 349 16.76 12.43 -2.20
C LYS A 349 17.73 13.45 -2.76
N LYS A 350 18.79 12.93 -3.37
CA LYS A 350 19.75 13.67 -4.19
C LYS A 350 19.74 13.11 -5.59
N THR A 351 19.43 13.94 -6.56
CA THR A 351 19.47 13.63 -8.00
C THR A 351 20.75 14.18 -8.60
N GLY A 352 21.47 13.34 -9.31
CA GLY A 352 22.66 13.71 -10.06
C GLY A 352 22.52 13.35 -11.53
N TYR A 353 22.62 14.34 -12.40
CA TYR A 353 22.60 14.15 -13.86
C TYR A 353 23.91 13.61 -14.41
N SER A 354 23.88 12.94 -15.54
CA SER A 354 25.03 12.23 -16.11
C SER A 354 25.35 12.69 -17.53
N GLY A 355 26.66 12.68 -17.90
CA GLY A 355 27.14 12.96 -19.24
C GLY A 355 26.72 14.34 -19.74
N GLN A 356 26.31 14.42 -21.00
CA GLN A 356 25.85 15.66 -21.66
C GLN A 356 24.61 16.28 -20.98
N ASN A 357 23.84 15.50 -20.21
CA ASN A 357 22.68 16.04 -19.51
C ASN A 357 23.05 17.05 -18.41
N LYS A 358 24.29 17.05 -17.93
CA LYS A 358 24.79 18.05 -16.97
C LYS A 358 24.86 19.46 -17.54
N ASP A 359 24.98 19.59 -18.86
CA ASP A 359 25.02 20.90 -19.52
C ASP A 359 23.64 21.55 -19.55
N TYR A 360 22.57 20.74 -19.45
CA TYR A 360 21.17 21.18 -19.50
C TYR A 360 20.45 21.11 -18.16
N PHE A 361 20.86 20.23 -17.26
CA PHE A 361 20.19 19.95 -16.00
C PHE A 361 21.15 19.98 -14.82
N ALA A 362 20.82 20.77 -13.81
CA ALA A 362 21.60 20.86 -12.59
C ALA A 362 21.18 19.78 -11.58
N ASP A 363 22.16 19.22 -10.87
CA ASP A 363 21.94 18.35 -9.72
C ASP A 363 21.10 19.05 -8.65
N TYR A 364 20.23 18.32 -7.96
CA TYR A 364 19.39 18.91 -6.93
C TYR A 364 19.12 17.96 -5.77
N LYS A 365 18.68 18.53 -4.65
CA LYS A 365 18.17 17.82 -3.50
C LYS A 365 16.67 18.03 -3.39
N GLN A 366 15.95 17.00 -2.93
CA GLN A 366 14.52 17.10 -2.68
C GLN A 366 14.20 16.52 -1.30
N TYR A 367 13.34 17.23 -0.60
CA TYR A 367 12.74 16.81 0.66
C TYR A 367 11.24 16.81 0.52
N GLU A 368 10.59 15.81 1.06
CA GLU A 368 9.15 15.63 0.94
C GLU A 368 8.57 15.21 2.28
N LEU A 369 7.41 15.76 2.60
CA LEU A 369 6.60 15.38 3.75
C LEU A 369 5.14 15.33 3.30
N GLY A 370 4.48 14.23 3.59
CA GLY A 370 3.09 14.01 3.23
C GLY A 370 2.27 13.43 4.38
N VAL A 371 0.98 13.74 4.36
CA VAL A 371 -0.02 13.15 5.24
C VAL A 371 -1.24 12.77 4.43
N GLY A 372 -1.94 11.74 4.86
CA GLY A 372 -3.14 11.29 4.17
C GLY A 372 -4.10 10.54 5.08
N ALA A 373 -5.30 10.35 4.56
CA ALA A 373 -6.32 9.53 5.18
C ALA A 373 -7.08 8.74 4.12
N GLU A 374 -7.50 7.56 4.49
CA GLU A 374 -8.35 6.67 3.72
C GLU A 374 -9.61 6.36 4.52
N PHE A 375 -10.74 6.39 3.85
CA PHE A 375 -12.05 6.07 4.41
C PHE A 375 -12.71 4.97 3.63
N SER A 376 -12.93 3.82 4.25
CA SER A 376 -13.64 2.67 3.66
C SER A 376 -15.14 2.91 3.73
N LEU A 377 -15.77 3.11 2.58
CA LEU A 377 -17.24 3.22 2.45
C LEU A 377 -17.89 1.86 2.66
N THR A 378 -17.31 0.85 2.03
CA THR A 378 -17.66 -0.55 2.11
C THR A 378 -16.38 -1.39 2.11
N PRO A 379 -16.41 -2.71 2.36
CA PRO A 379 -15.24 -3.56 2.18
C PRO A 379 -14.63 -3.52 0.78
N LYS A 380 -15.40 -3.07 -0.22
CA LYS A 380 -15.01 -3.03 -1.64
C LYS A 380 -14.86 -1.63 -2.22
N SER A 381 -15.10 -0.57 -1.44
CA SER A 381 -15.06 0.81 -1.95
C SER A 381 -14.53 1.76 -0.89
N GLY A 382 -13.71 2.71 -1.30
CA GLY A 382 -13.15 3.69 -0.40
C GLY A 382 -12.79 5.01 -1.09
N LEU A 383 -12.55 6.00 -0.26
CA LEU A 383 -12.07 7.33 -0.62
C LEU A 383 -10.71 7.55 0.03
N PHE A 384 -9.86 8.31 -0.61
CA PHE A 384 -8.60 8.74 -0.01
C PHE A 384 -8.29 10.20 -0.33
N ALA A 385 -7.58 10.83 0.59
CA ALA A 385 -7.07 12.19 0.43
C ALA A 385 -5.62 12.23 0.94
N ASN A 386 -4.70 12.78 0.14
CA ASN A 386 -3.32 12.98 0.53
C ASN A 386 -2.90 14.41 0.23
N PHE A 387 -2.06 14.96 1.09
CA PHE A 387 -1.41 16.25 0.91
C PHE A 387 0.09 16.12 1.12
N ASP A 388 0.87 16.57 0.15
CA ASP A 388 2.34 16.52 0.18
C ASP A 388 2.92 17.94 0.03
N ALA A 389 3.93 18.22 0.82
CA ALA A 389 4.78 19.39 0.70
C ALA A 389 6.19 18.95 0.29
N THR A 390 6.63 19.43 -0.86
CA THR A 390 7.94 19.09 -1.42
C THR A 390 8.81 20.34 -1.53
N ARG A 391 10.07 20.21 -1.15
CA ARG A 391 11.10 21.23 -1.31
C ARG A 391 12.17 20.74 -2.27
N LYS A 392 12.31 21.38 -3.43
CA LYS A 392 13.42 21.15 -4.37
C LYS A 392 14.47 22.25 -4.23
N VAL A 393 15.71 21.85 -4.05
CA VAL A 393 16.85 22.77 -3.84
C VAL A 393 17.88 22.53 -4.93
N TYR A 394 18.01 23.50 -5.81
CA TYR A 394 19.00 23.57 -6.88
C TYR A 394 20.13 24.54 -6.49
N PRO A 395 21.31 24.48 -7.15
CA PRO A 395 22.34 25.53 -7.02
C PRO A 395 21.79 26.91 -7.35
N GLU A 396 20.93 26.98 -8.37
CA GLU A 396 20.25 28.20 -8.79
C GLU A 396 18.89 28.36 -8.13
N LYS A 397 18.68 29.54 -7.50
CA LYS A 397 17.43 29.83 -6.78
C LYS A 397 16.20 29.90 -7.69
N SER A 398 16.35 30.31 -8.94
CA SER A 398 15.28 30.40 -9.92
C SER A 398 14.70 29.02 -10.29
N SER A 399 15.49 27.95 -10.13
CA SER A 399 15.09 26.56 -10.33
C SER A 399 14.61 25.87 -9.04
N SER A 400 14.92 26.47 -7.87
CA SER A 400 14.47 25.94 -6.58
C SER A 400 13.00 26.25 -6.34
N SER A 401 12.25 25.30 -5.77
CA SER A 401 10.78 25.42 -5.60
C SER A 401 10.28 24.80 -4.31
N LYS A 402 9.12 25.30 -3.89
CA LYS A 402 8.19 24.63 -2.94
C LYS A 402 6.99 24.16 -3.72
N GLU A 403 6.64 22.91 -3.57
CA GLU A 403 5.52 22.30 -4.27
C GLU A 403 4.54 21.75 -3.25
N TYR A 404 3.25 21.98 -3.48
CA TYR A 404 2.15 21.48 -2.67
C TYR A 404 1.26 20.64 -3.58
N THR A 405 1.13 19.36 -3.25
CA THR A 405 0.35 18.42 -4.05
C THR A 405 -0.80 17.88 -3.23
N THR A 406 -2.02 18.05 -3.70
CA THR A 406 -3.22 17.43 -3.14
C THR A 406 -3.66 16.32 -4.08
N ARG A 407 -3.90 15.12 -3.55
CA ARG A 407 -4.48 13.98 -4.27
C ARG A 407 -5.78 13.58 -3.60
N LEU A 408 -6.84 13.53 -4.35
CA LEU A 408 -8.13 12.99 -3.95
C LEU A 408 -8.43 11.80 -4.84
N GLY A 409 -8.93 10.73 -4.28
CA GLY A 409 -9.28 9.57 -5.09
C GLY A 409 -10.38 8.73 -4.49
N ALA A 410 -10.93 7.89 -5.36
CA ALA A 410 -11.94 6.90 -5.03
C ALA A 410 -11.62 5.60 -5.75
N TYR A 411 -11.88 4.50 -5.08
CA TYR A 411 -11.82 3.17 -5.68
C TYR A 411 -13.09 2.38 -5.39
N SER A 412 -13.46 1.51 -6.30
CA SER A 412 -14.60 0.61 -6.12
C SER A 412 -14.37 -0.70 -6.87
N PHE A 413 -14.62 -1.81 -6.18
CA PHE A 413 -14.67 -3.16 -6.75
C PHE A 413 -16.13 -3.61 -6.83
N PHE A 414 -16.59 -3.85 -8.04
CA PHE A 414 -17.96 -4.27 -8.31
C PHE A 414 -18.12 -5.79 -8.13
N SER A 415 -19.33 -6.24 -7.89
CA SER A 415 -19.65 -7.68 -7.80
C SER A 415 -19.34 -8.44 -9.09
N SER A 416 -19.30 -7.76 -10.24
CA SER A 416 -18.86 -8.31 -11.53
C SER A 416 -17.37 -8.67 -11.59
N GLY A 417 -16.58 -8.27 -10.59
CA GLY A 417 -15.12 -8.36 -10.60
C GLY A 417 -14.43 -7.15 -11.23
N THR A 418 -15.15 -6.24 -11.89
CA THR A 418 -14.61 -4.99 -12.44
C THR A 418 -14.17 -4.06 -11.30
N TYR A 419 -13.09 -3.31 -11.49
CA TYR A 419 -12.77 -2.20 -10.60
C TYR A 419 -12.69 -0.87 -11.33
N LEU A 420 -12.96 0.20 -10.59
CA LEU A 420 -12.80 1.58 -10.98
C LEU A 420 -11.88 2.27 -9.98
N ASN A 421 -10.86 2.96 -10.49
CA ASN A 421 -9.99 3.82 -9.68
C ASN A 421 -9.94 5.21 -10.33
N THR A 422 -10.22 6.25 -9.55
CA THR A 422 -10.19 7.65 -10.00
C THR A 422 -9.29 8.45 -9.09
N ILE A 423 -8.38 9.22 -9.67
CA ILE A 423 -7.45 10.10 -8.94
C ILE A 423 -7.54 11.50 -9.55
N LEU A 424 -7.75 12.49 -8.71
CA LEU A 424 -7.62 13.91 -9.02
C LEU A 424 -6.38 14.44 -8.30
N LEU A 425 -5.48 15.06 -9.04
CA LEU A 425 -4.26 15.65 -8.51
C LEU A 425 -4.27 17.15 -8.83
N HIS A 426 -4.01 17.97 -7.81
CA HIS A 426 -3.69 19.38 -7.96
C HIS A 426 -2.29 19.62 -7.37
N ARG A 427 -1.39 20.20 -8.17
CA ARG A 427 -0.06 20.60 -7.74
C ARG A 427 0.12 22.10 -7.95
N ARG A 428 0.59 22.77 -6.91
CA ARG A 428 1.02 24.17 -6.95
C ARG A 428 2.51 24.27 -6.69
N SER A 429 3.27 24.78 -7.65
CA SER A 429 4.72 25.00 -7.54
C SER A 429 5.02 26.49 -7.43
N LEU A 430 5.81 26.87 -6.42
CA LEU A 430 6.23 28.23 -6.12
C LEU A 430 7.77 28.30 -6.19
N TYR A 431 8.29 29.02 -7.16
CA TYR A 431 9.75 29.16 -7.36
C TYR A 431 10.33 30.25 -6.46
N ASP A 432 11.59 30.09 -6.02
CA ASP A 432 12.20 30.95 -4.99
C ASP A 432 12.62 32.32 -5.54
N ALA A 433 13.05 32.37 -6.80
CA ALA A 433 13.52 33.60 -7.43
C ALA A 433 12.85 33.84 -8.79
N ALA A 434 12.98 35.08 -9.26
CA ALA A 434 12.58 35.46 -10.59
C ALA A 434 13.51 34.81 -11.64
N SER A 435 12.95 34.48 -12.80
CA SER A 435 13.70 33.93 -13.93
C SER A 435 13.49 34.81 -15.17
N PHE A 436 14.50 34.92 -15.97
CA PHE A 436 14.42 35.61 -17.27
C PHE A 436 13.35 34.98 -18.16
N VAL A 437 13.22 33.65 -18.13
CA VAL A 437 12.20 32.89 -18.89
C VAL A 437 10.77 33.19 -18.46
N SER A 438 10.57 33.85 -17.30
CA SER A 438 9.30 34.20 -16.71
C SER A 438 9.14 35.72 -16.58
N ASP A 439 9.56 36.50 -17.56
CA ASP A 439 9.51 37.98 -17.61
C ASP A 439 10.07 38.63 -16.32
N ASN A 440 11.19 38.11 -15.82
CA ASN A 440 11.76 38.52 -14.52
C ASN A 440 10.80 38.45 -13.34
N ARG A 441 9.80 37.58 -13.39
CA ARG A 441 8.88 37.32 -12.30
C ARG A 441 9.16 35.96 -11.65
N ARG A 442 8.71 35.79 -10.41
CA ARG A 442 8.73 34.49 -9.77
C ARG A 442 7.66 33.59 -10.39
N ARG A 443 8.09 32.49 -10.96
CA ARG A 443 7.20 31.51 -11.58
C ARG A 443 6.28 30.85 -10.53
N ARG A 444 5.02 30.66 -10.89
CA ARG A 444 4.00 29.98 -10.09
C ARG A 444 3.20 29.10 -11.04
N ASP A 445 3.27 27.80 -10.86
CA ASP A 445 2.57 26.86 -11.71
C ASP A 445 1.44 26.19 -10.93
N ASN A 446 0.32 25.96 -11.62
CA ASN A 446 -0.74 25.08 -11.15
C ASN A 446 -0.95 24.00 -12.20
N GLN A 447 -0.97 22.76 -11.73
CA GLN A 447 -1.18 21.59 -12.57
C GLN A 447 -2.36 20.80 -12.03
N TYR A 448 -3.25 20.38 -12.91
CA TYR A 448 -4.39 19.54 -12.63
C TYR A 448 -4.28 18.28 -13.48
N ILE A 449 -4.35 17.11 -12.85
CA ILE A 449 -4.31 15.82 -13.54
C ILE A 449 -5.49 15.01 -13.03
N MET A 450 -6.21 14.38 -13.95
CA MET A 450 -7.23 13.39 -13.65
C MET A 450 -6.83 12.07 -14.29
N ILE A 451 -6.85 11.00 -13.50
CA ILE A 451 -6.57 9.64 -13.97
C ILE A 451 -7.79 8.79 -13.63
N VAL A 452 -8.30 8.09 -14.62
CA VAL A 452 -9.37 7.11 -14.48
C VAL A 452 -8.87 5.79 -15.00
N ALA A 453 -8.89 4.75 -14.17
CA ALA A 453 -8.54 3.39 -14.55
C ALA A 453 -9.73 2.45 -14.32
N VAL A 454 -10.03 1.65 -15.33
CA VAL A 454 -11.07 0.61 -15.27
C VAL A 454 -10.43 -0.72 -15.62
N GLY A 455 -10.44 -1.65 -14.70
CA GLY A 455 -9.86 -2.98 -14.89
C GLY A 455 -10.91 -4.08 -14.83
N PHE A 456 -10.63 -5.17 -15.52
CA PHE A 456 -11.53 -6.32 -15.69
C PHE A 456 -10.88 -7.62 -15.24
N PRO A 457 -10.62 -7.81 -13.92
CA PRO A 457 -10.04 -9.03 -13.38
C PRO A 457 -10.83 -10.31 -13.69
N GLN A 458 -12.13 -10.20 -13.93
CA GLN A 458 -12.97 -11.34 -14.36
C GLN A 458 -12.57 -11.91 -15.73
N TRP A 459 -11.84 -11.14 -16.56
CA TRP A 459 -11.28 -11.61 -17.84
C TRP A 459 -9.84 -12.11 -17.68
N ASN A 460 -9.50 -12.55 -16.46
CA ASN A 460 -8.18 -13.04 -16.12
C ASN A 460 -7.84 -14.33 -16.89
N VAL A 461 -6.70 -14.33 -17.58
CA VAL A 461 -6.10 -15.51 -18.17
C VAL A 461 -4.68 -15.66 -17.62
N LYS A 462 -4.46 -16.66 -16.77
CA LYS A 462 -3.15 -16.92 -16.13
C LYS A 462 -2.55 -15.73 -15.38
N GLY A 463 -3.39 -14.93 -14.71
CA GLY A 463 -2.94 -13.74 -13.97
C GLY A 463 -2.90 -12.45 -14.78
N VAL A 464 -3.24 -12.47 -16.08
CA VAL A 464 -3.27 -11.29 -16.96
C VAL A 464 -4.70 -10.88 -17.23
N TYR A 465 -5.02 -9.61 -17.02
CA TYR A 465 -6.33 -9.03 -17.31
C TYR A 465 -6.21 -7.65 -17.95
N PRO A 466 -7.20 -7.19 -18.75
CA PRO A 466 -7.19 -5.88 -19.36
C PRO A 466 -7.52 -4.76 -18.38
N GLU A 467 -6.80 -3.65 -18.51
CA GLU A 467 -7.08 -2.37 -17.86
C GLU A 467 -7.07 -1.24 -18.90
N PHE A 468 -8.05 -0.35 -18.83
CA PHE A 468 -8.10 0.88 -19.60
C PHE A 468 -7.81 2.06 -18.67
N ARG A 469 -6.90 2.94 -19.10
CA ARG A 469 -6.48 4.11 -18.35
C ARG A 469 -6.56 5.36 -19.23
N PHE A 470 -7.17 6.39 -18.66
CA PHE A 470 -7.41 7.68 -19.29
C PHE A 470 -6.80 8.80 -18.48
#